data_267c80ced6766e6d1e369f5a3ee787d0
#
_entry.id   267c80ced6766e6d1e369f5a3ee787d0
#
_cell.length_a   1.000
_cell.length_b   1.000
_cell.length_c   1.000
_cell.angle_alpha   90.00
_cell.angle_beta   90.00
_cell.angle_gamma   90.00
#
_symmetry.space_group_name_H-M   'P 1'
#
loop_
_entity.id
_entity.type
_entity.pdbx_description
1 polymer ?
#
loop_
_entity_poly.entity_id
_entity_poly.type
_entity_poly.pdbx_seq_one_letter_code
_entity_poly.pdbx_strand_id
1 'polypeptide(L)'
;FIIGSLLGSYHFEFWTNLPSLGGFSLLNSFSKIQTILIQLSLLTLIYIYISRLDFKHNNKIEHSDITANSSHSFMRGPWPLLWGSVSLVFFSFLMLQAAGHPWSVTFAFGLWGAKIASAIGIDVASWSYWQLEYPSTALENSVLADPTTVSNIGIILGALIGSSLSGKISKFSSVNKKLIMAAVLGGLFMGYGARLAFGCNIG
;
A
#
# COMPACT_ATOMS: atom_id res chain seq x y z
N PHE A 1 -0.78 -3.41 -12.38
CA PHE A 1 -0.75 -2.24 -11.52
C PHE A 1 -0.03 -1.06 -12.17
N ILE A 2 1.22 -1.21 -12.65
CA ILE A 2 2.04 -0.15 -13.28
C ILE A 2 1.29 0.52 -14.44
N ILE A 3 0.75 -0.27 -15.37
CA ILE A 3 -0.02 0.25 -16.52
C ILE A 3 -1.27 1.01 -16.05
N GLY A 4 -2.01 0.49 -15.07
CA GLY A 4 -3.17 1.17 -14.52
C GLY A 4 -2.80 2.51 -13.87
N SER A 5 -1.70 2.55 -13.13
CA SER A 5 -1.17 3.78 -12.53
C SER A 5 -0.74 4.81 -13.58
N LEU A 6 -0.14 4.36 -14.68
CA LEU A 6 0.23 5.23 -15.80
C LEU A 6 -1.00 5.82 -16.49
N LEU A 7 -2.02 4.99 -16.78
CA LEU A 7 -3.29 5.45 -17.33
C LEU A 7 -4.02 6.42 -16.40
N GLY A 8 -3.99 6.16 -15.09
CA GLY A 8 -4.55 7.07 -14.09
C GLY A 8 -3.86 8.44 -14.07
N SER A 9 -2.53 8.48 -14.23
CA SER A 9 -1.80 9.76 -14.32
C SER A 9 -2.07 10.51 -15.63
N TYR A 10 -2.32 9.80 -16.74
CA TYR A 10 -2.74 10.42 -18.00
C TYR A 10 -4.14 11.05 -17.92
N HIS A 11 -5.10 10.32 -17.31
CA HIS A 11 -6.47 10.81 -17.17
C HIS A 11 -6.65 11.75 -15.95
N PHE A 12 -5.60 12.06 -15.22
CA PHE A 12 -5.67 12.84 -13.99
C PHE A 12 -6.35 14.20 -14.18
N GLU A 13 -6.01 14.93 -15.25
CA GLU A 13 -6.59 16.22 -15.60
C GLU A 13 -8.10 16.15 -15.82
N PHE A 14 -8.58 15.11 -16.51
CA PHE A 14 -10.02 14.90 -16.71
C PHE A 14 -10.76 14.81 -15.36
N TRP A 15 -10.21 14.06 -14.41
CA TRP A 15 -10.85 13.85 -13.10
C TRP A 15 -10.78 15.09 -12.21
N THR A 16 -9.70 15.85 -12.28
CA THR A 16 -9.54 17.10 -11.49
C THR A 16 -10.46 18.21 -11.97
N ASN A 17 -10.84 18.20 -13.25
CA ASN A 17 -11.76 19.17 -13.84
C ASN A 17 -13.25 18.85 -13.60
N LEU A 18 -13.57 17.66 -13.03
CA LEU A 18 -14.94 17.34 -12.67
C LEU A 18 -15.41 18.18 -11.45
N PRO A 19 -16.69 18.60 -11.43
CA PRO A 19 -17.23 19.29 -10.28
C PRO A 19 -17.08 18.44 -9.02
N SER A 20 -16.40 18.96 -8.01
CA SER A 20 -16.19 18.28 -6.73
C SER A 20 -16.88 19.06 -5.60
N LEU A 21 -17.42 18.33 -4.62
CA LEU A 21 -18.00 18.92 -3.40
C LEU A 21 -16.95 19.48 -2.43
N GLY A 22 -15.67 19.44 -2.83
CA GLY A 22 -14.52 19.78 -1.96
C GLY A 22 -14.11 18.64 -1.04
N GLY A 23 -12.90 18.69 -0.57
CA GLY A 23 -12.37 17.71 0.39
C GLY A 23 -12.91 17.98 1.80
N PHE A 24 -13.62 17.00 2.39
CA PHE A 24 -13.98 17.04 3.80
C PHE A 24 -12.87 16.46 4.66
N SER A 25 -12.26 17.31 5.48
CA SER A 25 -11.26 16.86 6.44
C SER A 25 -11.80 16.94 7.87
N LEU A 26 -11.74 15.82 8.58
CA LEU A 26 -12.13 15.77 10.00
C LEU A 26 -11.30 16.73 10.85
N LEU A 27 -10.03 16.92 10.50
CA LEU A 27 -9.14 17.84 11.20
C LEU A 27 -9.51 19.31 11.04
N ASN A 28 -10.21 19.68 9.97
CA ASN A 28 -10.68 21.04 9.76
C ASN A 28 -11.98 21.33 10.53
N SER A 29 -12.77 20.27 10.80
CA SER A 29 -14.09 20.39 11.46
C SER A 29 -14.03 20.09 12.95
N PHE A 30 -13.05 19.31 13.40
CA PHE A 30 -12.93 18.85 14.80
C PHE A 30 -11.50 19.08 15.33
N SER A 31 -11.37 19.15 16.64
CA SER A 31 -10.04 19.20 17.25
C SER A 31 -9.28 17.87 17.03
N LYS A 32 -7.95 17.90 17.14
CA LYS A 32 -7.10 16.70 16.95
C LYS A 32 -7.54 15.53 17.84
N ILE A 33 -7.89 15.81 19.10
CA ILE A 33 -8.32 14.79 20.07
C ILE A 33 -9.67 14.21 19.67
N GLN A 34 -10.64 15.04 19.27
CA GLN A 34 -11.95 14.59 18.82
C GLN A 34 -11.85 13.72 17.56
N THR A 35 -11.01 14.11 16.61
CA THR A 35 -10.76 13.33 15.39
C THR A 35 -10.22 11.94 15.71
N ILE A 36 -9.26 11.83 16.64
CA ILE A 36 -8.71 10.54 17.08
C ILE A 36 -9.80 9.69 17.75
N LEU A 37 -10.60 10.28 18.64
CA LEU A 37 -11.68 9.56 19.33
C LEU A 37 -12.75 9.07 18.36
N ILE A 38 -13.13 9.87 17.36
CA ILE A 38 -14.08 9.46 16.31
C ILE A 38 -13.52 8.27 15.52
N GLN A 39 -12.26 8.32 15.09
CA GLN A 39 -11.62 7.24 14.36
C GLN A 39 -11.53 5.94 15.18
N LEU A 40 -11.09 6.03 16.45
CA LEU A 40 -11.02 4.88 17.34
C LEU A 40 -12.40 4.27 17.63
N SER A 41 -13.43 5.10 17.82
CA SER A 41 -14.79 4.61 18.03
C SER A 41 -15.32 3.90 16.80
N LEU A 42 -15.10 4.44 15.59
CA LEU A 42 -15.49 3.81 14.34
C LEU A 42 -14.79 2.47 14.13
N LEU A 43 -13.47 2.41 14.35
CA LEU A 43 -12.71 1.16 14.25
C LEU A 43 -13.19 0.11 15.26
N THR A 44 -13.50 0.53 16.49
CA THR A 44 -14.07 -0.35 17.52
C THR A 44 -15.44 -0.89 17.12
N LEU A 45 -16.31 -0.07 16.55
CA LEU A 45 -17.62 -0.50 16.06
C LEU A 45 -17.48 -1.51 14.91
N ILE A 46 -16.59 -1.24 13.96
CA ILE A 46 -16.30 -2.16 12.85
C ILE A 46 -15.76 -3.49 13.40
N TYR A 47 -14.82 -3.45 14.34
CA TYR A 47 -14.29 -4.65 14.98
C TYR A 47 -15.38 -5.48 15.67
N ILE A 48 -16.24 -4.84 16.47
CA ILE A 48 -17.36 -5.50 17.15
C ILE A 48 -18.33 -6.11 16.12
N TYR A 49 -18.62 -5.39 15.05
CA TYR A 49 -19.51 -5.87 14.00
C TYR A 49 -18.96 -7.11 13.28
N ILE A 50 -17.69 -7.06 12.87
CA ILE A 50 -17.01 -8.20 12.22
C ILE A 50 -16.91 -9.39 13.17
N SER A 51 -16.52 -9.17 14.43
CA SER A 51 -16.41 -10.23 15.44
C SER A 51 -17.76 -10.92 15.69
N ARG A 52 -18.86 -10.15 15.68
CA ARG A 52 -20.20 -10.76 15.82
C ARG A 52 -20.61 -11.58 14.60
N LEU A 53 -20.25 -11.13 13.39
CA LEU A 53 -20.51 -11.86 12.16
C LEU A 53 -19.71 -13.17 12.11
N ASP A 54 -18.43 -13.12 12.48
CA ASP A 54 -17.54 -14.27 12.49
C ASP A 54 -17.98 -15.30 13.53
N PHE A 55 -18.35 -14.87 14.74
CA PHE A 55 -18.92 -15.73 15.76
C PHE A 55 -20.23 -16.40 15.31
N LYS A 56 -21.08 -15.68 14.56
CA LYS A 56 -22.34 -16.21 14.03
C LYS A 56 -22.14 -17.23 12.91
N HIS A 57 -21.06 -17.10 12.13
CA HIS A 57 -20.83 -17.92 10.93
C HIS A 57 -19.96 -19.15 11.21
N ASN A 58 -18.94 -19.03 12.05
CA ASN A 58 -17.94 -20.07 12.26
C ASN A 58 -18.12 -20.87 13.56
N ASN A 59 -18.99 -20.49 14.48
CA ASN A 59 -19.20 -21.14 15.79
C ASN A 59 -17.90 -21.48 16.60
N LYS A 60 -16.75 -21.10 16.09
CA LYS A 60 -15.43 -21.17 16.71
C LYS A 60 -14.68 -19.91 16.32
N ILE A 61 -14.35 -19.09 17.28
CA ILE A 61 -13.20 -18.23 17.13
C ILE A 61 -12.04 -19.20 16.97
N GLU A 62 -11.58 -19.44 15.75
CA GLU A 62 -10.23 -19.94 15.58
C GLU A 62 -9.32 -18.86 16.18
N HIS A 63 -9.13 -18.95 17.47
CA HIS A 63 -7.86 -18.54 18.01
C HIS A 63 -6.88 -19.37 17.19
N SER A 64 -6.34 -18.77 16.15
CA SER A 64 -5.15 -19.30 15.54
C SER A 64 -4.22 -19.55 16.73
N ASP A 65 -4.04 -20.82 17.07
CA ASP A 65 -3.17 -21.25 18.15
C ASP A 65 -1.76 -20.76 17.82
N ILE A 66 -1.53 -19.48 18.13
CA ILE A 66 -0.20 -18.84 18.13
C ILE A 66 0.66 -19.49 19.25
N THR A 67 0.04 -20.36 20.05
CA THR A 67 0.67 -21.23 21.04
C THR A 67 0.99 -22.63 20.50
N ALA A 68 1.15 -22.79 19.18
CA ALA A 68 1.82 -23.98 18.70
C ALA A 68 3.21 -24.00 19.32
N ASN A 69 3.46 -24.99 20.11
CA ASN A 69 4.66 -25.27 20.92
C ASN A 69 5.87 -25.58 20.02
N SER A 70 6.20 -24.65 19.11
CA SER A 70 7.37 -24.71 18.26
C SER A 70 8.42 -23.80 18.90
N SER A 71 9.59 -24.35 19.16
CA SER A 71 10.77 -23.60 19.61
C SER A 71 10.89 -22.33 18.76
N HIS A 72 10.54 -21.18 19.35
CA HIS A 72 10.58 -19.88 18.68
C HIS A 72 12.03 -19.53 18.35
N SER A 73 12.47 -19.89 17.16
CA SER A 73 13.71 -19.32 16.64
C SER A 73 13.40 -17.90 16.16
N PHE A 74 14.07 -16.92 16.71
CA PHE A 74 13.94 -15.52 16.31
C PHE A 74 14.05 -15.31 14.78
N MET A 75 14.86 -16.12 14.11
CA MET A 75 15.06 -16.03 12.65
C MET A 75 14.02 -16.82 11.82
N ARG A 76 13.40 -17.86 12.37
CA ARG A 76 12.53 -18.75 11.59
C ARG A 76 11.03 -18.50 11.82
N GLY A 77 10.66 -17.69 12.81
CA GLY A 77 9.26 -17.46 13.17
C GLY A 77 8.55 -18.71 13.76
N PRO A 78 7.21 -18.73 13.81
CA PRO A 78 6.28 -17.64 13.45
C PRO A 78 6.33 -16.48 14.45
N TRP A 79 6.39 -15.29 13.93
CA TRP A 79 6.36 -14.09 14.78
C TRP A 79 4.93 -13.78 15.20
N PRO A 80 4.68 -13.45 16.46
CA PRO A 80 3.36 -13.00 16.92
C PRO A 80 2.93 -11.78 16.10
N LEU A 81 1.65 -11.72 15.74
CA LEU A 81 1.06 -10.63 14.96
C LEU A 81 1.35 -9.26 15.58
N LEU A 82 1.34 -9.18 16.91
CA LEU A 82 1.63 -7.96 17.66
C LEU A 82 3.04 -7.41 17.36
N TRP A 83 4.05 -8.27 17.36
CA TRP A 83 5.43 -7.87 17.05
C TRP A 83 5.59 -7.39 15.61
N GLY A 84 4.92 -8.06 14.67
CA GLY A 84 4.88 -7.62 13.28
C GLY A 84 4.24 -6.23 13.13
N SER A 85 3.11 -6.03 13.81
CA SER A 85 2.39 -4.75 13.78
C SER A 85 3.19 -3.60 14.41
N VAL A 86 3.78 -3.83 15.57
CA VAL A 86 4.63 -2.82 16.26
C VAL A 86 5.86 -2.48 15.40
N SER A 87 6.51 -3.48 14.82
CA SER A 87 7.64 -3.25 13.91
C SER A 87 7.23 -2.43 12.70
N LEU A 88 6.09 -2.73 12.09
CA LEU A 88 5.59 -1.98 10.93
C LEU A 88 5.33 -0.51 11.28
N VAL A 89 4.68 -0.24 12.42
CA VAL A 89 4.43 1.14 12.90
C VAL A 89 5.76 1.85 13.16
N PHE A 90 6.70 1.20 13.81
CA PHE A 90 8.01 1.76 14.10
C PHE A 90 8.77 2.14 12.82
N PHE A 91 8.85 1.23 11.84
CA PHE A 91 9.51 1.53 10.57
C PHE A 91 8.77 2.58 9.74
N SER A 92 7.43 2.61 9.78
CA SER A 92 6.64 3.68 9.14
C SER A 92 6.94 5.05 9.77
N PHE A 93 7.10 5.12 11.08
CA PHE A 93 7.50 6.34 11.79
C PHE A 93 8.93 6.77 11.41
N LEU A 94 9.88 5.84 11.37
CA LEU A 94 11.24 6.15 10.91
C LEU A 94 11.26 6.66 9.47
N MET A 95 10.45 6.06 8.60
CA MET A 95 10.32 6.51 7.21
C MET A 95 9.78 7.95 7.13
N LEU A 96 8.75 8.28 7.91
CA LEU A 96 8.23 9.64 7.99
C LEU A 96 9.30 10.65 8.44
N GLN A 97 10.13 10.28 9.41
CA GLN A 97 11.22 11.14 9.89
C GLN A 97 12.33 11.32 8.84
N ALA A 98 12.67 10.24 8.12
CA ALA A 98 13.76 10.25 7.16
C ALA A 98 13.37 10.89 5.82
N ALA A 99 12.18 10.62 5.32
CA ALA A 99 11.70 11.04 4.01
C ALA A 99 10.84 12.31 4.05
N GLY A 100 10.38 12.75 5.23
CA GLY A 100 9.50 13.93 5.38
C GLY A 100 8.06 13.71 4.93
N HIS A 101 7.71 12.51 4.44
CA HIS A 101 6.36 12.16 4.01
C HIS A 101 6.02 10.73 4.44
N PRO A 102 4.72 10.40 4.61
CA PRO A 102 4.30 9.05 4.98
C PRO A 102 4.67 8.05 3.89
N TRP A 103 4.87 6.80 4.31
CA TRP A 103 5.22 5.72 3.41
C TRP A 103 4.15 5.51 2.32
N SER A 104 4.57 5.57 1.06
CA SER A 104 3.72 5.39 -0.12
C SER A 104 4.23 4.24 -0.98
N VAL A 105 3.52 3.13 -1.01
CA VAL A 105 3.88 1.97 -1.85
C VAL A 105 3.55 2.23 -3.31
N THR A 106 2.45 2.90 -3.59
CA THR A 106 1.85 3.00 -4.93
C THR A 106 2.57 4.01 -5.83
N PHE A 107 3.20 5.03 -5.25
CA PHE A 107 3.89 6.06 -6.01
C PHE A 107 5.07 5.49 -6.81
N ALA A 108 5.91 4.66 -6.20
CA ALA A 108 7.06 4.06 -6.85
C ALA A 108 6.70 3.30 -8.13
N PHE A 109 5.63 2.49 -8.09
CA PHE A 109 5.18 1.76 -9.28
C PHE A 109 4.71 2.68 -10.40
N GLY A 110 4.08 3.81 -10.06
CA GLY A 110 3.73 4.85 -11.04
C GLY A 110 4.96 5.51 -11.63
N LEU A 111 5.94 5.83 -10.80
CA LEU A 111 7.23 6.41 -11.22
C LEU A 111 7.98 5.47 -12.17
N TRP A 112 8.04 4.17 -11.84
CA TRP A 112 8.67 3.18 -12.72
C TRP A 112 7.98 3.12 -14.09
N GLY A 113 6.63 3.12 -14.09
CA GLY A 113 5.86 3.19 -15.34
C GLY A 113 6.14 4.43 -16.15
N ALA A 114 6.18 5.59 -15.50
CA ALA A 114 6.49 6.88 -16.14
C ALA A 114 7.89 6.92 -16.73
N LYS A 115 8.90 6.42 -16.01
CA LYS A 115 10.28 6.32 -16.50
C LYS A 115 10.40 5.39 -17.71
N ILE A 116 9.72 4.23 -17.68
CA ILE A 116 9.69 3.31 -18.83
C ILE A 116 8.99 3.97 -20.01
N ALA A 117 7.85 4.64 -19.80
CA ALA A 117 7.12 5.33 -20.86
C ALA A 117 7.96 6.46 -21.49
N SER A 118 8.67 7.24 -20.65
CA SER A 118 9.58 8.28 -21.13
C SER A 118 10.74 7.69 -21.96
N ALA A 119 11.28 6.54 -21.54
CA ALA A 119 12.37 5.87 -22.27
C ALA A 119 11.96 5.35 -23.66
N ILE A 120 10.67 5.06 -23.87
CA ILE A 120 10.13 4.66 -25.19
C ILE A 120 9.60 5.84 -25.99
N GLY A 121 9.84 7.09 -25.53
CA GLY A 121 9.53 8.31 -26.27
C GLY A 121 8.17 8.93 -25.99
N ILE A 122 7.44 8.48 -24.96
CA ILE A 122 6.19 9.10 -24.53
C ILE A 122 6.53 10.31 -23.65
N ASP A 123 6.00 11.49 -23.99
CA ASP A 123 6.18 12.70 -23.19
C ASP A 123 5.28 12.69 -21.95
N VAL A 124 5.72 11.97 -20.94
CA VAL A 124 5.00 11.85 -19.65
C VAL A 124 5.12 13.14 -18.84
N ALA A 125 6.19 13.92 -19.03
CA ALA A 125 6.43 15.16 -18.30
C ALA A 125 5.37 16.24 -18.59
N SER A 126 4.73 16.17 -19.77
CA SER A 126 3.64 17.09 -20.14
C SER A 126 2.32 16.81 -19.44
N TRP A 127 2.14 15.65 -18.80
CA TRP A 127 0.87 15.29 -18.16
C TRP A 127 0.72 16.04 -16.82
N SER A 128 -0.47 16.58 -16.55
CA SER A 128 -0.75 17.41 -15.38
C SER A 128 -0.40 16.77 -14.03
N TYR A 129 -0.49 15.44 -13.90
CA TYR A 129 -0.05 14.73 -12.70
C TYR A 129 1.48 14.88 -12.47
N TRP A 130 2.28 14.74 -13.53
CA TRP A 130 3.75 14.79 -13.44
C TRP A 130 4.31 16.21 -13.42
N GLN A 131 3.46 17.23 -13.51
CA GLN A 131 3.79 18.64 -13.31
C GLN A 131 3.65 19.08 -11.84
N LEU A 132 3.08 18.25 -10.96
CA LEU A 132 3.03 18.49 -9.53
C LEU A 132 4.46 18.48 -8.95
N GLU A 133 4.71 19.25 -7.91
CA GLU A 133 6.03 19.49 -7.33
C GLU A 133 6.81 18.20 -7.00
N TYR A 134 6.22 17.30 -6.22
CA TYR A 134 6.88 16.05 -5.86
C TYR A 134 7.04 15.06 -7.04
N PRO A 135 5.99 14.76 -7.86
CA PRO A 135 6.12 13.89 -9.02
C PRO A 135 7.12 14.40 -10.08
N SER A 136 7.17 15.71 -10.36
CA SER A 136 8.12 16.28 -11.34
C SER A 136 9.56 16.07 -10.89
N THR A 137 9.86 16.42 -9.65
CA THR A 137 11.19 16.22 -9.06
C THR A 137 11.60 14.73 -9.08
N ALA A 138 10.68 13.83 -8.76
CA ALA A 138 10.95 12.39 -8.82
C ALA A 138 11.16 11.88 -10.25
N LEU A 139 10.45 12.47 -11.22
CA LEU A 139 10.60 12.12 -12.64
C LEU A 139 11.96 12.56 -13.20
N GLU A 140 12.52 13.68 -12.77
CA GLU A 140 13.83 14.15 -13.19
C GLU A 140 14.97 13.36 -12.55
N ASN A 141 14.85 13.04 -11.28
CA ASN A 141 15.89 12.35 -10.51
C ASN A 141 16.00 10.84 -10.83
N SER A 142 17.07 10.22 -10.34
CA SER A 142 17.22 8.76 -10.41
C SER A 142 16.08 8.05 -9.66
N VAL A 143 15.62 6.91 -10.18
CA VAL A 143 14.61 6.04 -9.53
C VAL A 143 15.03 5.64 -8.11
N LEU A 144 16.33 5.45 -7.86
CA LEU A 144 16.87 5.11 -6.55
C LEU A 144 16.98 6.32 -5.60
N ALA A 145 16.82 7.53 -6.09
CA ALA A 145 16.73 8.72 -5.23
C ALA A 145 15.34 8.85 -4.59
N ASP A 146 14.33 8.16 -5.11
CA ASP A 146 12.98 8.15 -4.55
C ASP A 146 12.87 7.20 -3.35
N PRO A 147 12.56 7.71 -2.15
CA PRO A 147 12.46 6.89 -0.93
C PRO A 147 11.41 5.79 -1.03
N THR A 148 10.34 5.99 -1.79
CA THR A 148 9.27 4.99 -1.95
C THR A 148 9.75 3.81 -2.79
N THR A 149 10.57 4.04 -3.78
CA THR A 149 11.24 3.01 -4.59
C THR A 149 12.18 2.15 -3.74
N VAL A 150 13.04 2.79 -2.97
CA VAL A 150 13.99 2.08 -2.09
C VAL A 150 13.25 1.23 -1.07
N SER A 151 12.20 1.77 -0.46
CA SER A 151 11.36 1.04 0.49
C SER A 151 10.67 -0.17 -0.14
N ASN A 152 10.12 -0.02 -1.35
CA ASN A 152 9.47 -1.13 -2.04
C ASN A 152 10.44 -2.26 -2.39
N ILE A 153 11.64 -1.92 -2.86
CA ILE A 153 12.71 -2.90 -3.10
C ILE A 153 13.09 -3.59 -1.78
N GLY A 154 13.24 -2.82 -0.70
CA GLY A 154 13.54 -3.36 0.62
C GLY A 154 12.49 -4.35 1.13
N ILE A 155 11.20 -4.07 0.92
CA ILE A 155 10.11 -4.97 1.30
C ILE A 155 10.15 -6.27 0.49
N ILE A 156 10.35 -6.19 -0.82
CA ILE A 156 10.43 -7.37 -1.69
C ILE A 156 11.60 -8.26 -1.25
N LEU A 157 12.78 -7.68 -1.04
CA LEU A 157 13.96 -8.41 -0.58
C LEU A 157 13.75 -8.98 0.83
N GLY A 158 13.18 -8.20 1.75
CA GLY A 158 12.87 -8.64 3.11
C GLY A 158 11.88 -9.82 3.13
N ALA A 159 10.85 -9.76 2.30
CA ALA A 159 9.88 -10.85 2.14
C ALA A 159 10.52 -12.12 1.56
N LEU A 160 11.40 -11.98 0.57
CA LEU A 160 12.17 -13.10 0.01
C LEU A 160 13.08 -13.75 1.06
N ILE A 161 13.83 -12.96 1.79
CA ILE A 161 14.72 -13.44 2.87
C ILE A 161 13.89 -14.12 3.96
N GLY A 162 12.81 -13.48 4.43
CA GLY A 162 11.94 -14.02 5.48
C GLY A 162 11.29 -15.34 5.07
N SER A 163 10.79 -15.45 3.85
CA SER A 163 10.20 -16.68 3.32
C SER A 163 11.23 -17.81 3.18
N SER A 164 12.45 -17.46 2.77
CA SER A 164 13.58 -18.40 2.67
C SER A 164 13.98 -18.95 4.04
N LEU A 165 14.13 -18.08 5.03
CA LEU A 165 14.51 -18.45 6.39
C LEU A 165 13.44 -19.29 7.09
N SER A 166 12.17 -19.03 6.82
CA SER A 166 11.06 -19.80 7.38
C SER A 166 10.88 -21.17 6.73
N GLY A 167 11.59 -21.48 5.65
CA GLY A 167 11.46 -22.75 4.90
C GLY A 167 10.11 -22.89 4.19
N LYS A 168 9.33 -21.83 4.09
CA LYS A 168 7.99 -21.80 3.48
C LYS A 168 7.98 -21.38 2.01
N ILE A 169 9.10 -21.49 1.32
CA ILE A 169 9.11 -21.27 -0.13
C ILE A 169 8.27 -22.38 -0.76
N SER A 170 7.04 -22.02 -1.12
CA SER A 170 6.13 -22.93 -1.82
C SER A 170 6.67 -23.23 -3.21
N LYS A 171 6.63 -24.50 -3.61
CA LYS A 171 6.82 -24.88 -5.00
C LYS A 171 5.75 -24.17 -5.83
N PHE A 172 6.12 -23.65 -7.00
CA PHE A 172 5.18 -23.06 -7.93
C PHE A 172 4.01 -24.00 -8.19
N SER A 173 2.83 -23.67 -7.67
CA SER A 173 1.60 -24.34 -8.02
C SER A 173 1.11 -23.83 -9.37
N SER A 174 0.52 -24.69 -10.18
CA SER A 174 -0.07 -24.28 -11.46
C SER A 174 -1.16 -23.22 -11.23
N VAL A 175 -0.92 -22.01 -11.72
CA VAL A 175 -1.87 -20.89 -11.53
C VAL A 175 -2.97 -21.00 -12.58
N ASN A 176 -4.22 -21.00 -12.12
CA ASN A 176 -5.39 -21.06 -13.01
C ASN A 176 -5.46 -19.79 -13.87
N LYS A 177 -5.73 -19.92 -15.19
CA LYS A 177 -5.90 -18.81 -16.13
C LYS A 177 -6.92 -17.76 -15.64
N LYS A 178 -8.02 -18.20 -15.01
CA LYS A 178 -9.02 -17.29 -14.43
C LYS A 178 -8.43 -16.42 -13.32
N LEU A 179 -7.55 -16.99 -12.50
CA LEU A 179 -6.88 -16.23 -11.41
C LEU A 179 -5.90 -15.22 -11.98
N ILE A 180 -5.16 -15.56 -13.03
CA ILE A 180 -4.25 -14.62 -13.73
C ILE A 180 -5.05 -13.45 -14.28
N MET A 181 -6.16 -13.73 -14.97
CA MET A 181 -7.01 -12.70 -15.57
C MET A 181 -7.61 -11.78 -14.51
N ALA A 182 -8.10 -12.35 -13.41
CA ALA A 182 -8.60 -11.58 -12.28
C ALA A 182 -7.50 -10.70 -11.64
N ALA A 183 -6.29 -11.22 -11.48
CA ALA A 183 -5.15 -10.48 -10.94
C ALA A 183 -4.71 -9.33 -11.87
N VAL A 184 -4.71 -9.55 -13.20
CA VAL A 184 -4.36 -8.51 -14.17
C VAL A 184 -5.41 -7.40 -14.17
N LEU A 185 -6.69 -7.73 -14.24
CA LEU A 185 -7.77 -6.74 -14.22
C LEU A 185 -7.82 -6.00 -12.87
N GLY A 186 -7.78 -6.74 -11.77
CA GLY A 186 -7.76 -6.15 -10.42
C GLY A 186 -6.54 -5.23 -10.20
N GLY A 187 -5.37 -5.67 -10.64
CA GLY A 187 -4.15 -4.85 -10.58
C GLY A 187 -4.22 -3.59 -11.43
N LEU A 188 -4.86 -3.66 -12.60
CA LEU A 188 -5.06 -2.49 -13.48
C LEU A 188 -6.00 -1.47 -12.83
N PHE A 189 -7.17 -1.90 -12.34
CA PHE A 189 -8.12 -1.02 -11.65
C PHE A 189 -7.55 -0.45 -10.37
N MET A 190 -6.83 -1.25 -9.60
CA MET A 190 -6.19 -0.79 -8.36
C MET A 190 -5.10 0.26 -8.65
N GLY A 191 -4.29 0.07 -9.68
CA GLY A 191 -3.28 1.05 -10.09
C GLY A 191 -3.88 2.36 -10.56
N TYR A 192 -4.96 2.28 -11.35
CA TYR A 192 -5.70 3.44 -11.82
C TYR A 192 -6.32 4.23 -10.66
N GLY A 193 -7.08 3.54 -9.79
CA GLY A 193 -7.73 4.16 -8.64
C GLY A 193 -6.74 4.76 -7.63
N ALA A 194 -5.62 4.09 -7.37
CA ALA A 194 -4.57 4.60 -6.49
C ALA A 194 -3.98 5.93 -6.98
N ARG A 195 -3.91 6.13 -8.29
CA ARG A 195 -3.41 7.40 -8.86
C ARG A 195 -4.42 8.53 -8.69
N LEU A 196 -5.71 8.26 -8.91
CA LEU A 196 -6.77 9.27 -8.78
C LEU A 196 -7.02 9.67 -7.32
N ALA A 197 -6.93 8.71 -6.42
CA ALA A 197 -7.17 8.96 -5.01
C ALA A 197 -6.01 9.67 -4.29
N PHE A 198 -4.90 9.96 -4.97
CA PHE A 198 -3.62 10.33 -4.32
C PHE A 198 -3.26 9.37 -3.17
N GLY A 199 -3.85 8.20 -3.19
CA GLY A 199 -3.88 7.27 -2.08
C GLY A 199 -2.76 6.24 -2.17
N CYS A 200 -2.00 6.24 -1.11
CA CYS A 200 -1.40 5.01 -0.65
C CYS A 200 -2.37 4.32 0.31
N ASN A 201 -2.35 3.00 0.33
CA ASN A 201 -3.17 2.22 1.27
C ASN A 201 -2.86 2.51 2.75
N ILE A 202 -1.84 3.28 3.03
CA ILE A 202 -1.31 3.54 4.38
C ILE A 202 -1.16 5.05 4.66
N GLY A 203 -1.20 5.91 3.66
CA GLY A 203 -1.01 7.36 3.86
C GLY A 203 -2.09 8.24 3.30
#